data_996896071216fabeecf40f9bd425705b
#
_entry.id   996896071216fabeecf40f9bd425705b
#
_cell.length_a   1.000
_cell.length_b   1.000
_cell.length_c   1.000
_cell.angle_alpha   90.00
_cell.angle_beta   90.00
_cell.angle_gamma   90.00
#
_symmetry.space_group_name_H-M   'P 1'
#
loop_
_entity.id
_entity.type
_entity.pdbx_description
1 polymer ?
#
loop_
_entity_poly.entity_id
_entity_poly.type
_entity_poly.pdbx_seq_one_letter_code
_entity_poly.pdbx_strand_id
1 'polypeptide(L)'
;FPATSPQSPETYDTVQRIRADVFPPVFEGTQAVAHIGGQTASFGDVGNQVSSRLPWFITSVIVLSFFLLTGVFRSPVMALKAAILNLLSIGAAYGVLVAVFQWGWGNELVGVAEPIPIVAFMPMFMFAILFGLSMDYEVFLLSRIREEFLATGDSDQSVIRGLASTARVITSAALIMISVFGGFILGDDPFIK
;
A
#
# COMPACT_ATOMS: atom_id res chain seq x y z
N PHE A 1 31.88 -9.17 12.46
CA PHE A 1 31.00 -8.85 11.32
C PHE A 1 29.94 -9.93 11.24
N PRO A 2 28.66 -9.60 11.11
CA PRO A 2 27.63 -10.60 10.88
C PRO A 2 27.90 -11.34 9.56
N ALA A 3 27.66 -12.64 9.58
CA ALA A 3 27.84 -13.50 8.40
C ALA A 3 26.70 -13.32 7.36
N THR A 4 25.68 -12.55 7.71
CA THR A 4 24.47 -12.28 6.92
C THR A 4 24.50 -10.86 6.37
N SER A 5 23.70 -10.60 5.33
CA SER A 5 23.64 -9.29 4.69
C SER A 5 23.12 -8.21 5.66
N PRO A 6 23.51 -6.93 5.48
CA PRO A 6 23.01 -5.82 6.32
C PRO A 6 21.49 -5.67 6.31
N GLN A 7 20.80 -6.22 5.31
CA GLN A 7 19.35 -6.13 5.14
C GLN A 7 18.62 -7.39 5.63
N SER A 8 19.37 -8.42 6.10
CA SER A 8 18.73 -9.64 6.57
C SER A 8 18.07 -9.44 7.94
N PRO A 9 16.92 -10.10 8.18
CA PRO A 9 16.23 -10.07 9.47
C PRO A 9 17.13 -10.51 10.64
N GLU A 10 18.00 -11.52 10.42
CA GLU A 10 18.89 -12.05 11.45
C GLU A 10 19.94 -11.01 11.89
N THR A 11 20.41 -10.16 10.95
CA THR A 11 21.33 -9.08 11.31
C THR A 11 20.64 -8.03 12.15
N TYR A 12 19.38 -7.70 11.83
CA TYR A 12 18.60 -6.76 12.63
C TYR A 12 18.23 -7.33 14.01
N ASP A 13 17.88 -8.60 14.11
CA ASP A 13 17.64 -9.29 15.40
C ASP A 13 18.88 -9.26 16.29
N THR A 14 20.07 -9.34 15.70
CA THR A 14 21.32 -9.20 16.43
C THR A 14 21.47 -7.79 16.99
N VAL A 15 21.15 -6.75 16.20
CA VAL A 15 21.13 -5.35 16.67
C VAL A 15 20.16 -5.18 17.85
N GLN A 16 18.97 -5.76 17.76
CA GLN A 16 17.96 -5.68 18.83
C GLN A 16 18.43 -6.39 20.11
N ARG A 17 19.03 -7.58 19.99
CA ARG A 17 19.62 -8.29 21.14
C ARG A 17 20.72 -7.48 21.82
N ILE A 18 21.60 -6.84 21.06
CA ILE A 18 22.64 -5.97 21.65
C ILE A 18 22.02 -4.81 22.43
N ARG A 19 20.96 -4.19 21.89
CA ARG A 19 20.26 -3.09 22.56
C ARG A 19 19.54 -3.54 23.83
N ALA A 20 18.92 -4.73 23.81
CA ALA A 20 18.09 -5.21 24.91
C ALA A 20 18.90 -5.93 26.01
N ASP A 21 19.89 -6.72 25.62
CA ASP A 21 20.55 -7.66 26.53
C ASP A 21 21.99 -7.26 26.90
N VAL A 22 22.69 -6.58 25.99
CA VAL A 22 24.10 -6.25 26.18
C VAL A 22 24.30 -4.85 26.78
N PHE A 23 23.59 -3.86 26.24
CA PHE A 23 23.78 -2.47 26.69
C PHE A 23 23.33 -2.23 28.14
N PRO A 24 22.15 -2.68 28.60
CA PRO A 24 21.71 -2.39 29.95
C PRO A 24 22.72 -2.81 31.03
N PRO A 25 23.22 -4.04 31.05
CA PRO A 25 24.17 -4.45 32.12
C PRO A 25 25.55 -3.77 31.98
N VAL A 26 25.98 -3.38 30.77
CA VAL A 26 27.30 -2.73 30.57
C VAL A 26 27.29 -1.26 31.05
N PHE A 27 26.15 -0.59 30.89
CA PHE A 27 26.02 0.83 31.23
C PHE A 27 25.28 1.04 32.59
N GLU A 28 24.95 -0.02 33.29
CA GLU A 28 24.33 0.05 34.60
C GLU A 28 25.19 0.86 35.60
N GLY A 29 24.58 1.84 36.26
CA GLY A 29 25.29 2.74 37.18
C GLY A 29 26.06 3.90 36.53
N THR A 30 26.00 4.04 35.22
CA THR A 30 26.58 5.20 34.50
C THR A 30 25.46 6.11 33.93
N GLN A 31 25.80 7.39 33.62
CA GLN A 31 24.90 8.28 32.92
C GLN A 31 25.05 8.18 31.37
N ALA A 32 25.85 7.23 30.91
CA ALA A 32 26.10 7.03 29.47
C ALA A 32 24.93 6.28 28.81
N VAL A 33 24.52 6.76 27.66
CA VAL A 33 23.51 6.13 26.80
C VAL A 33 24.19 5.67 25.52
N ALA A 34 24.14 4.38 25.24
CA ALA A 34 24.70 3.83 24.02
C ALA A 34 23.61 3.70 22.94
N HIS A 35 23.95 4.10 21.73
CA HIS A 35 23.09 3.95 20.55
C HIS A 35 23.81 3.16 19.47
N ILE A 36 23.11 2.21 18.84
CA ILE A 36 23.61 1.53 17.66
C ILE A 36 23.07 2.27 16.43
N GLY A 37 23.96 2.82 15.63
CA GLY A 37 23.68 3.39 14.31
C GLY A 37 24.10 2.44 13.19
N GLY A 38 23.97 2.90 11.98
CA GLY A 38 24.35 2.17 10.78
C GLY A 38 23.13 1.73 9.94
N GLN A 39 23.42 1.23 8.75
CA GLN A 39 22.38 0.94 7.76
C GLN A 39 21.35 -0.07 8.26
N THR A 40 21.79 -1.19 8.83
CA THR A 40 20.90 -2.22 9.37
C THR A 40 19.98 -1.69 10.47
N ALA A 41 20.55 -0.95 11.45
CA ALA A 41 19.79 -0.38 12.55
C ALA A 41 18.75 0.63 12.03
N SER A 42 19.16 1.53 11.12
CA SER A 42 18.28 2.55 10.57
C SER A 42 17.14 1.95 9.74
N PHE A 43 17.43 1.00 8.86
CA PHE A 43 16.38 0.33 8.06
C PHE A 43 15.39 -0.44 8.93
N GLY A 44 15.89 -1.16 9.93
CA GLY A 44 15.04 -1.91 10.84
C GLY A 44 14.19 -1.01 11.75
N ASP A 45 14.76 0.06 12.29
CA ASP A 45 14.03 1.02 13.12
C ASP A 45 12.94 1.75 12.31
N VAL A 46 13.25 2.19 11.09
CA VAL A 46 12.25 2.77 10.19
C VAL A 46 11.17 1.74 9.85
N GLY A 47 11.57 0.50 9.57
CA GLY A 47 10.64 -0.59 9.30
C GLY A 47 9.65 -0.82 10.42
N ASN A 48 10.12 -0.92 11.65
CA ASN A 48 9.28 -1.09 12.83
C ASN A 48 8.35 0.12 13.07
N GLN A 49 8.87 1.32 12.87
CA GLN A 49 8.07 2.54 13.02
C GLN A 49 6.97 2.64 11.96
N VAL A 50 7.27 2.33 10.72
CA VAL A 50 6.27 2.30 9.64
C VAL A 50 5.23 1.22 9.91
N SER A 51 5.65 0.00 10.23
CA SER A 51 4.74 -1.13 10.51
C SER A 51 3.79 -0.83 11.67
N SER A 52 4.28 -0.20 12.74
CA SER A 52 3.45 0.18 13.89
C SER A 52 2.46 1.31 13.58
N ARG A 53 2.79 2.19 12.63
CA ARG A 53 1.95 3.33 12.24
C ARG A 53 1.01 3.01 11.08
N LEU A 54 1.31 1.99 10.28
CA LEU A 54 0.55 1.60 9.10
C LEU A 54 -0.95 1.36 9.38
N PRO A 55 -1.36 0.61 10.44
CA PRO A 55 -2.78 0.41 10.72
C PRO A 55 -3.52 1.71 11.03
N TRP A 56 -2.89 2.61 11.79
CA TRP A 56 -3.46 3.92 12.09
C TRP A 56 -3.60 4.80 10.86
N PHE A 57 -2.61 4.78 9.98
CA PHE A 57 -2.63 5.49 8.71
C PHE A 57 -3.78 5.00 7.83
N ILE A 58 -3.87 3.69 7.60
CA ILE A 58 -4.93 3.06 6.82
C ILE A 58 -6.30 3.40 7.40
N THR A 59 -6.49 3.23 8.70
CA THR A 59 -7.76 3.53 9.38
C THR A 59 -8.14 5.00 9.21
N SER A 60 -7.20 5.91 9.40
CA SER A 60 -7.44 7.36 9.26
C SER A 60 -7.89 7.73 7.85
N VAL A 61 -7.23 7.17 6.83
CA VAL A 61 -7.58 7.41 5.42
C VAL A 61 -8.98 6.86 5.10
N ILE A 62 -9.30 5.65 5.55
CA ILE A 62 -10.61 5.03 5.32
C ILE A 62 -11.73 5.84 6.01
N VAL A 63 -11.51 6.23 7.27
CA VAL A 63 -12.48 7.01 8.03
C VAL A 63 -12.72 8.38 7.37
N LEU A 64 -11.65 9.07 6.99
CA LEU A 64 -11.74 10.35 6.30
C LEU A 64 -12.52 10.22 4.98
N SER A 65 -12.17 9.22 4.18
CA SER A 65 -12.85 8.93 2.90
C SER A 65 -14.31 8.58 3.08
N PHE A 66 -14.63 7.78 4.10
CA PHE A 66 -16.02 7.44 4.43
C PHE A 66 -16.85 8.69 4.74
N PHE A 67 -16.33 9.60 5.56
CA PHE A 67 -17.03 10.84 5.88
C PHE A 67 -17.16 11.76 4.66
N LEU A 68 -16.11 11.86 3.86
CA LEU A 68 -16.11 12.66 2.63
C LEU A 68 -17.16 12.14 1.65
N LEU A 69 -17.15 10.83 1.36
CA LEU A 69 -18.13 10.20 0.48
C LEU A 69 -19.56 10.31 1.00
N THR A 70 -19.75 10.10 2.31
CA THR A 70 -21.07 10.27 2.93
C THR A 70 -21.56 11.69 2.77
N GLY A 71 -20.71 12.70 2.92
CA GLY A 71 -21.04 14.11 2.70
C GLY A 71 -21.41 14.42 1.25
N VAL A 72 -20.61 13.93 0.30
CA VAL A 72 -20.82 14.16 -1.15
C VAL A 72 -22.08 13.45 -1.65
N PHE A 73 -22.24 12.17 -1.32
CA PHE A 73 -23.35 11.35 -1.86
C PHE A 73 -24.58 11.33 -0.95
N ARG A 74 -24.47 11.86 0.27
CA ARG A 74 -25.54 11.80 1.30
C ARG A 74 -26.08 10.39 1.53
N SER A 75 -25.23 9.38 1.39
CA SER A 75 -25.55 7.97 1.52
C SER A 75 -24.41 7.21 2.22
N PRO A 76 -24.54 6.91 3.51
CA PRO A 76 -23.51 6.15 4.22
C PRO A 76 -23.35 4.71 3.70
N VAL A 77 -24.42 4.14 3.12
CA VAL A 77 -24.39 2.79 2.54
C VAL A 77 -23.49 2.77 1.28
N MET A 78 -23.58 3.79 0.43
CA MET A 78 -22.69 3.92 -0.72
C MET A 78 -21.23 4.09 -0.28
N ALA A 79 -20.97 4.97 0.68
CA ALA A 79 -19.64 5.18 1.22
C ALA A 79 -19.03 3.91 1.84
N LEU A 80 -19.83 3.11 2.53
CA LEU A 80 -19.38 1.85 3.11
C LEU A 80 -19.03 0.81 2.05
N LYS A 81 -19.88 0.66 1.02
CA LYS A 81 -19.60 -0.25 -0.12
C LYS A 81 -18.31 0.14 -0.83
N ALA A 82 -18.13 1.42 -1.11
CA ALA A 82 -16.94 1.97 -1.71
C ALA A 82 -15.69 1.63 -0.89
N ALA A 83 -15.71 1.89 0.41
CA ALA A 83 -14.60 1.58 1.30
C ALA A 83 -14.25 0.08 1.32
N ILE A 84 -15.26 -0.79 1.37
CA ILE A 84 -15.05 -2.25 1.36
C ILE A 84 -14.45 -2.71 0.03
N LEU A 85 -14.98 -2.26 -1.11
CA LEU A 85 -14.47 -2.64 -2.42
C LEU A 85 -13.04 -2.16 -2.64
N ASN A 86 -12.71 -0.94 -2.20
CA ASN A 86 -11.35 -0.42 -2.25
C ASN A 86 -10.38 -1.23 -1.40
N LEU A 87 -10.76 -1.56 -0.16
CA LEU A 87 -9.95 -2.43 0.70
C LEU A 87 -9.73 -3.81 0.10
N LEU A 88 -10.77 -4.39 -0.51
CA LEU A 88 -10.66 -5.69 -1.17
C LEU A 88 -9.69 -5.64 -2.36
N SER A 89 -9.78 -4.58 -3.17
CA SER A 89 -8.90 -4.36 -4.31
C SER A 89 -7.44 -4.20 -3.89
N ILE A 90 -7.19 -3.40 -2.85
CA ILE A 90 -5.84 -3.20 -2.30
C ILE A 90 -5.32 -4.50 -1.67
N GLY A 91 -6.17 -5.22 -0.93
CA GLY A 91 -5.84 -6.53 -0.37
C GLY A 91 -5.46 -7.54 -1.44
N ALA A 92 -6.16 -7.54 -2.59
CA ALA A 92 -5.81 -8.38 -3.74
C ALA A 92 -4.44 -8.00 -4.33
N ALA A 93 -4.17 -6.70 -4.50
CA ALA A 93 -2.88 -6.22 -4.99
C ALA A 93 -1.72 -6.60 -4.04
N TYR A 94 -1.90 -6.47 -2.72
CA TYR A 94 -0.92 -6.93 -1.73
C TYR A 94 -0.76 -8.45 -1.75
N GLY A 95 -1.86 -9.19 -1.93
CA GLY A 95 -1.82 -10.64 -2.06
C GLY A 95 -0.95 -11.09 -3.22
N VAL A 96 -1.10 -10.45 -4.38
CA VAL A 96 -0.25 -10.72 -5.56
C VAL A 96 1.21 -10.36 -5.28
N LEU A 97 1.47 -9.21 -4.67
CA LEU A 97 2.83 -8.79 -4.35
C LEU A 97 3.52 -9.78 -3.40
N VAL A 98 2.84 -10.21 -2.34
CA VAL A 98 3.36 -11.21 -1.40
C VAL A 98 3.58 -12.55 -2.11
N ALA A 99 2.62 -13.00 -2.93
CA ALA A 99 2.72 -14.26 -3.65
C ALA A 99 3.93 -14.29 -4.61
N VAL A 100 4.18 -13.19 -5.32
CA VAL A 100 5.30 -13.10 -6.27
C VAL A 100 6.64 -12.90 -5.54
N PHE A 101 6.75 -11.90 -4.67
CA PHE A 101 8.05 -11.49 -4.11
C PHE A 101 8.45 -12.26 -2.84
N GLN A 102 7.50 -12.71 -2.02
CA GLN A 102 7.82 -13.47 -0.80
C GLN A 102 7.68 -14.98 -0.97
N TRP A 103 6.64 -15.45 -1.67
CA TRP A 103 6.45 -16.89 -1.91
C TRP A 103 7.12 -17.39 -3.18
N GLY A 104 7.59 -16.48 -4.04
CA GLY A 104 8.31 -16.83 -5.26
C GLY A 104 7.43 -17.35 -6.39
N TRP A 105 6.11 -17.12 -6.35
CA TRP A 105 5.21 -17.58 -7.41
C TRP A 105 5.41 -16.75 -8.68
N GLY A 106 5.94 -17.37 -9.71
CA GLY A 106 6.18 -16.68 -10.98
C GLY A 106 7.42 -15.80 -11.02
N ASN A 107 8.39 -15.97 -10.14
CA ASN A 107 9.66 -15.25 -10.11
C ASN A 107 10.34 -15.17 -11.49
N GLU A 108 10.28 -16.26 -12.25
CA GLU A 108 10.87 -16.31 -13.59
C GLU A 108 10.24 -15.32 -14.57
N LEU A 109 8.92 -15.05 -14.43
CA LEU A 109 8.19 -14.11 -15.28
C LEU A 109 8.60 -12.66 -15.01
N VAL A 110 8.98 -12.35 -13.77
CA VAL A 110 9.36 -10.99 -13.32
C VAL A 110 10.89 -10.81 -13.36
N GLY A 111 11.65 -11.88 -13.61
CA GLY A 111 13.12 -11.84 -13.66
C GLY A 111 13.77 -11.65 -12.28
N VAL A 112 13.11 -12.08 -11.21
CA VAL A 112 13.62 -12.03 -9.84
C VAL A 112 14.14 -13.43 -9.49
N ALA A 113 15.46 -13.56 -9.33
CA ALA A 113 16.13 -14.85 -9.12
C ALA A 113 15.89 -15.43 -7.71
N GLU A 114 15.71 -14.58 -6.71
CA GLU A 114 15.53 -14.97 -5.30
C GLU A 114 14.46 -14.10 -4.64
N PRO A 115 13.73 -14.61 -3.62
CA PRO A 115 12.79 -13.82 -2.85
C PRO A 115 13.46 -12.58 -2.24
N ILE A 116 12.95 -11.40 -2.53
CA ILE A 116 13.48 -10.15 -2.02
C ILE A 116 12.56 -9.66 -0.90
N PRO A 117 13.10 -9.31 0.28
CA PRO A 117 12.29 -8.73 1.34
C PRO A 117 11.69 -7.39 0.88
N ILE A 118 10.39 -7.27 1.02
CA ILE A 118 9.67 -6.03 0.70
C ILE A 118 10.13 -4.94 1.66
N VAL A 119 10.59 -3.82 1.10
CA VAL A 119 11.04 -2.68 1.90
C VAL A 119 9.87 -2.14 2.74
N ALA A 120 10.10 -1.92 4.03
CA ALA A 120 9.05 -1.66 5.02
C ALA A 120 8.11 -0.48 4.70
N PHE A 121 8.56 0.53 3.96
CA PHE A 121 7.73 1.67 3.56
C PHE A 121 6.88 1.41 2.30
N MET A 122 7.21 0.38 1.51
CA MET A 122 6.48 0.05 0.27
C MET A 122 4.98 -0.17 0.49
N PRO A 123 4.53 -0.93 1.49
CA PRO A 123 3.10 -1.11 1.75
C PRO A 123 2.36 0.21 1.97
N MET A 124 2.99 1.16 2.68
CA MET A 124 2.39 2.48 2.92
C MET A 124 2.24 3.28 1.62
N PHE A 125 3.27 3.29 0.79
CA PHE A 125 3.24 3.95 -0.52
C PHE A 125 2.22 3.33 -1.46
N MET A 126 2.22 2.00 -1.57
CA MET A 126 1.24 1.28 -2.39
C MET A 126 -0.18 1.54 -1.94
N PHE A 127 -0.44 1.51 -0.63
CA PHE A 127 -1.76 1.84 -0.10
C PHE A 127 -2.17 3.26 -0.53
N ALA A 128 -1.32 4.25 -0.34
CA ALA A 128 -1.63 5.64 -0.66
C ALA A 128 -1.94 5.84 -2.15
N ILE A 129 -1.13 5.24 -3.03
CA ILE A 129 -1.30 5.34 -4.48
C ILE A 129 -2.56 4.60 -4.92
N LEU A 130 -2.70 3.32 -4.56
CA LEU A 130 -3.83 2.49 -5.00
C LEU A 130 -5.16 3.02 -4.46
N PHE A 131 -5.19 3.41 -3.18
CA PHE A 131 -6.38 3.97 -2.56
C PHE A 131 -6.77 5.30 -3.22
N GLY A 132 -5.82 6.22 -3.41
CA GLY A 132 -6.08 7.51 -4.03
C GLY A 132 -6.61 7.37 -5.45
N LEU A 133 -5.92 6.58 -6.29
CA LEU A 133 -6.36 6.33 -7.65
C LEU A 133 -7.75 5.68 -7.74
N SER A 134 -7.97 4.64 -6.94
CA SER A 134 -9.24 3.92 -6.94
C SER A 134 -10.39 4.84 -6.53
N MET A 135 -10.15 5.64 -5.48
CA MET A 135 -11.12 6.57 -4.92
C MET A 135 -11.57 7.65 -5.92
N ASP A 136 -10.61 8.24 -6.64
CA ASP A 136 -10.88 9.32 -7.60
C ASP A 136 -11.80 8.83 -8.73
N TYR A 137 -11.55 7.66 -9.28
CA TYR A 137 -12.39 7.09 -10.34
C TYR A 137 -13.74 6.60 -9.82
N GLU A 138 -13.81 6.11 -8.59
CA GLU A 138 -15.05 5.71 -7.95
C GLU A 138 -15.97 6.92 -7.70
N VAL A 139 -15.42 8.01 -7.17
CA VAL A 139 -16.15 9.27 -6.99
C VAL A 139 -16.66 9.80 -8.32
N PHE A 140 -15.84 9.76 -9.37
CA PHE A 140 -16.21 10.20 -10.71
C PHE A 140 -17.38 9.36 -11.28
N LEU A 141 -17.29 8.04 -11.19
CA LEU A 141 -18.34 7.12 -11.64
C LEU A 141 -19.64 7.32 -10.87
N LEU A 142 -19.58 7.32 -9.55
CA LEU A 142 -20.74 7.48 -8.70
C LEU A 142 -21.42 8.85 -8.87
N SER A 143 -20.64 9.90 -9.14
CA SER A 143 -21.17 11.23 -9.42
C SER A 143 -21.99 11.24 -10.73
N ARG A 144 -21.49 10.56 -11.77
CA ARG A 144 -22.22 10.43 -13.05
C ARG A 144 -23.48 9.59 -12.92
N ILE A 145 -23.42 8.47 -12.22
CA ILE A 145 -24.62 7.65 -11.94
C ILE A 145 -25.68 8.47 -11.19
N ARG A 146 -25.25 9.26 -10.19
CA ARG A 146 -26.16 10.11 -9.43
C ARG A 146 -26.78 11.22 -10.29
N GLU A 147 -26.00 11.85 -11.15
CA GLU A 147 -26.49 12.87 -12.09
C GLU A 147 -27.56 12.30 -13.00
N GLU A 148 -27.34 11.14 -13.60
CA GLU A 148 -28.33 10.43 -14.43
C GLU A 148 -29.57 10.03 -13.61
N PHE A 149 -29.40 9.60 -12.39
CA PHE A 149 -30.53 9.24 -11.51
C PHE A 149 -31.40 10.46 -11.18
N LEU A 150 -30.80 11.62 -10.91
CA LEU A 150 -31.54 12.84 -10.66
C LEU A 150 -32.30 13.34 -11.90
N ALA A 151 -31.78 13.03 -13.09
CA ALA A 151 -32.42 13.42 -14.35
C ALA A 151 -33.54 12.47 -14.79
N THR A 152 -33.43 11.17 -14.49
CA THR A 152 -34.34 10.13 -15.02
C THR A 152 -35.28 9.53 -13.98
N GLY A 153 -34.87 9.51 -12.72
CA GLY A 153 -35.56 8.80 -11.63
C GLY A 153 -35.50 7.27 -11.72
N ASP A 154 -34.82 6.71 -12.73
CA ASP A 154 -34.69 5.28 -12.99
C ASP A 154 -33.30 4.80 -12.58
N SER A 155 -33.23 3.92 -11.59
CA SER A 155 -31.98 3.40 -11.02
C SER A 155 -31.15 2.59 -12.03
N ASP A 156 -31.81 1.72 -12.79
CA ASP A 156 -31.12 0.80 -13.70
C ASP A 156 -30.55 1.55 -14.91
N GLN A 157 -31.34 2.43 -15.49
CA GLN A 157 -30.94 3.29 -16.58
C GLN A 157 -29.79 4.22 -16.18
N SER A 158 -29.81 4.74 -14.96
CA SER A 158 -28.78 5.63 -14.43
C SER A 158 -27.44 4.93 -14.29
N VAL A 159 -27.42 3.69 -13.82
CA VAL A 159 -26.20 2.88 -13.73
C VAL A 159 -25.64 2.60 -15.13
N ILE A 160 -26.49 2.16 -16.06
CA ILE A 160 -26.05 1.84 -17.44
C ILE A 160 -25.47 3.07 -18.13
N ARG A 161 -26.16 4.21 -18.08
CA ARG A 161 -25.72 5.45 -18.74
C ARG A 161 -24.50 6.07 -18.06
N GLY A 162 -24.49 6.10 -16.72
CA GLY A 162 -23.36 6.57 -15.94
C GLY A 162 -22.08 5.78 -16.25
N LEU A 163 -22.19 4.45 -16.28
CA LEU A 163 -21.08 3.56 -16.63
C LEU A 163 -20.65 3.78 -18.10
N ALA A 164 -21.58 3.83 -19.05
CA ALA A 164 -21.26 4.03 -20.46
C ALA A 164 -20.56 5.37 -20.73
N SER A 165 -20.95 6.44 -20.02
CA SER A 165 -20.35 7.77 -20.20
C SER A 165 -18.94 7.86 -19.61
N THR A 166 -18.65 7.11 -18.53
CA THR A 166 -17.36 7.13 -17.84
C THR A 166 -16.40 6.04 -18.29
N ALA A 167 -16.90 4.96 -18.88
CA ALA A 167 -16.12 3.78 -19.26
C ALA A 167 -14.88 4.12 -20.11
N ARG A 168 -15.02 5.01 -21.10
CA ARG A 168 -13.90 5.39 -21.95
C ARG A 168 -12.78 6.08 -21.17
N VAL A 169 -13.13 6.99 -20.27
CA VAL A 169 -12.16 7.74 -19.45
C VAL A 169 -11.44 6.79 -18.50
N ILE A 170 -12.20 5.96 -17.78
CA ILE A 170 -11.65 4.99 -16.82
C ILE A 170 -10.75 3.97 -17.54
N THR A 171 -11.19 3.42 -18.67
CA THR A 171 -10.38 2.45 -19.44
C THR A 171 -9.11 3.08 -20.00
N SER A 172 -9.18 4.30 -20.53
CA SER A 172 -7.99 5.00 -21.03
C SER A 172 -7.00 5.30 -19.92
N ALA A 173 -7.48 5.73 -18.76
CA ALA A 173 -6.64 5.95 -17.60
C ALA A 173 -5.99 4.65 -17.10
N ALA A 174 -6.74 3.55 -17.01
CA ALA A 174 -6.21 2.25 -16.65
C ALA A 174 -5.13 1.78 -17.62
N LEU A 175 -5.32 1.95 -18.94
CA LEU A 175 -4.30 1.59 -19.94
C LEU A 175 -3.04 2.44 -19.82
N ILE A 176 -3.16 3.73 -19.55
CA ILE A 176 -2.01 4.62 -19.29
C ILE A 176 -1.25 4.13 -18.06
N MET A 177 -1.96 3.83 -16.97
CA MET A 177 -1.35 3.34 -15.74
C MET A 177 -0.64 1.99 -15.95
N ILE A 178 -1.28 1.04 -16.63
CA ILE A 178 -0.67 -0.24 -16.98
C ILE A 178 0.60 -0.03 -17.81
N SER A 179 0.58 0.89 -18.78
CA SER A 179 1.74 1.18 -19.62
C SER A 179 2.88 1.81 -18.85
N VAL A 180 2.58 2.77 -17.96
CA VAL A 180 3.59 3.45 -17.12
C VAL A 180 4.21 2.48 -16.13
N PHE A 181 3.40 1.80 -15.33
CA PHE A 181 3.91 0.86 -14.32
C PHE A 181 4.50 -0.40 -14.96
N GLY A 182 3.93 -0.88 -16.09
CA GLY A 182 4.48 -1.98 -16.87
C GLY A 182 5.87 -1.66 -17.43
N GLY A 183 6.15 -0.39 -17.75
CA GLY A 183 7.49 0.05 -18.15
C GLY A 183 8.56 -0.15 -17.08
N PHE A 184 8.22 -0.07 -15.81
CA PHE A 184 9.16 -0.34 -14.71
C PHE A 184 9.52 -1.82 -14.60
N ILE A 185 8.61 -2.74 -14.97
CA ILE A 185 8.88 -4.18 -14.97
C ILE A 185 9.97 -4.56 -15.99
N LEU A 186 10.07 -3.80 -17.08
CA LEU A 186 11.07 -4.00 -18.13
C LEU A 186 12.45 -3.44 -17.77
N GLY A 187 12.57 -2.68 -16.68
CA GLY A 187 13.85 -2.17 -16.18
C GLY A 187 14.73 -3.28 -15.60
N ASP A 188 16.04 -3.09 -15.61
CA ASP A 188 17.00 -4.07 -15.09
C ASP A 188 17.21 -3.98 -13.58
N ASP A 189 16.74 -2.92 -12.94
CA ASP A 189 16.94 -2.68 -11.50
C ASP A 189 15.83 -3.38 -10.68
N PRO A 190 16.18 -4.40 -9.85
CA PRO A 190 15.22 -5.15 -9.05
C PRO A 190 14.51 -4.30 -7.97
N PHE A 191 15.02 -3.12 -7.61
CA PHE A 191 14.38 -2.22 -6.64
C PHE A 191 13.27 -1.34 -7.27
N ILE A 192 13.21 -1.29 -8.60
CA ILE A 192 12.23 -0.49 -9.35
C ILE A 192 11.11 -1.37 -9.89
N LYS A 193 11.35 -2.67 -10.08
CA LYS A 193 10.35 -3.67 -10.49
C LYS A 193 9.33 -3.89 -9.40
#